data_75602e85b6ed032a588d0d4f921a002c
#
_entry.id   75602e85b6ed032a588d0d4f921a002c
#
_cell.length_a   1.000
_cell.length_b   1.000
_cell.length_c   1.000
_cell.angle_alpha   90.00
_cell.angle_beta   90.00
_cell.angle_gamma   90.00
#
_symmetry.space_group_name_H-M   'P 1'
#
loop_
_entity.id
_entity.type
_entity.pdbx_description
1 polymer ?
#
loop_
_entity_poly.entity_id
_entity_poly.type
_entity_poly.pdbx_seq_one_letter_code
_entity_poly.pdbx_strand_id
1 'polypeptide(L)'
;MENKKLDEQENSQEKNVTISKKTLYIIVGLLCIVLVTGGIIFFNNKNGQNQNNKKVIDSASIVKKDSVGIVKDSAKIADYNEEEGSPYSEYVLISNSINLPDKKLNFGDKVFVDDSKSNETTKIVYLKDPTVDVNSPSYSMNSGAFIESYRFDEYKNNFSLSPFSDLAPDVKKTILAEHYDNGNDYTVTQNAERAKSSVAFGDFDGDGLKDVAILMDNNEKQICRLLIICTNKETKKSYVAFAERYSDKMKINSFKKNALIFMDTEELINSPKDGIIVKGEDISLAIVYDSDLQKFKSFSQE
;
A
#
# COMPACT_ATOMS: atom_id res chain seq x y z
N MET A 1 -73.06 -33.01 -12.81
CA MET A 1 -71.71 -32.79 -13.33
C MET A 1 -71.57 -31.29 -13.54
N GLU A 2 -71.14 -30.61 -12.50
CA GLU A 2 -71.09 -29.15 -12.44
C GLU A 2 -69.65 -28.64 -12.55
N ASN A 3 -69.43 -27.77 -13.52
CA ASN A 3 -68.20 -27.02 -13.70
C ASN A 3 -68.14 -25.85 -12.70
N LYS A 4 -67.15 -25.82 -11.80
CA LYS A 4 -66.83 -24.65 -11.00
C LYS A 4 -65.61 -23.96 -11.61
N LYS A 5 -65.82 -22.79 -12.22
CA LYS A 5 -64.85 -21.78 -12.57
C LYS A 5 -64.41 -21.08 -11.27
N LEU A 6 -63.13 -21.04 -11.00
CA LEU A 6 -62.49 -20.19 -10.00
C LEU A 6 -61.90 -19.00 -10.71
N ASP A 7 -62.46 -17.84 -10.41
CA ASP A 7 -61.93 -16.52 -10.83
C ASP A 7 -60.76 -16.17 -9.86
N GLU A 8 -59.55 -16.13 -10.36
CA GLU A 8 -58.41 -15.51 -9.67
C GLU A 8 -58.45 -14.00 -9.94
N GLN A 9 -58.85 -13.25 -8.94
CA GLN A 9 -58.62 -11.79 -8.87
C GLN A 9 -57.20 -11.50 -8.44
N GLU A 10 -56.37 -11.06 -9.35
CA GLU A 10 -55.09 -10.43 -9.09
C GLU A 10 -55.30 -9.08 -8.42
N ASN A 11 -55.01 -9.03 -7.11
CA ASN A 11 -55.07 -7.80 -6.33
C ASN A 11 -53.65 -7.20 -6.26
N SER A 12 -53.28 -6.41 -7.28
CA SER A 12 -52.01 -5.65 -7.25
C SER A 12 -52.16 -4.45 -6.30
N GLN A 13 -51.75 -4.59 -5.06
CA GLN A 13 -51.58 -3.44 -4.16
C GLN A 13 -50.31 -2.66 -4.56
N GLU A 14 -50.50 -1.52 -5.22
CA GLU A 14 -49.50 -0.48 -5.33
C GLU A 14 -49.16 0.03 -3.91
N LYS A 15 -47.98 -0.32 -3.42
CA LYS A 15 -47.41 0.26 -2.18
C LYS A 15 -46.93 1.68 -2.51
N ASN A 16 -47.76 2.68 -2.22
CA ASN A 16 -47.33 4.07 -2.20
C ASN A 16 -46.30 4.28 -1.09
N VAL A 17 -45.01 4.38 -1.48
CA VAL A 17 -43.91 4.69 -0.56
C VAL A 17 -43.94 6.19 -0.26
N THR A 18 -44.46 6.57 0.90
CA THR A 18 -44.46 7.96 1.35
C THR A 18 -43.10 8.29 1.96
N ILE A 19 -42.25 8.97 1.21
CA ILE A 19 -40.93 9.43 1.69
C ILE A 19 -41.16 10.62 2.63
N SER A 20 -40.63 10.55 3.84
CA SER A 20 -40.74 11.65 4.80
C SER A 20 -39.97 12.89 4.30
N LYS A 21 -40.47 14.10 4.61
CA LYS A 21 -39.76 15.34 4.23
C LYS A 21 -38.32 15.38 4.71
N LYS A 22 -38.02 14.80 5.89
CA LYS A 22 -36.63 14.70 6.42
C LYS A 22 -35.76 13.83 5.55
N THR A 23 -36.24 12.68 5.09
CA THR A 23 -35.52 11.76 4.20
C THR A 23 -35.24 12.42 2.84
N LEU A 24 -36.19 13.21 2.31
CA LEU A 24 -36.01 13.95 1.07
C LEU A 24 -34.87 14.99 1.18
N TYR A 25 -34.82 15.75 2.30
CA TYR A 25 -33.75 16.73 2.53
C TYR A 25 -32.35 16.09 2.65
N ILE A 26 -32.26 14.91 3.25
CA ILE A 26 -30.99 14.16 3.35
C ILE A 26 -30.52 13.73 1.95
N ILE A 27 -31.43 13.20 1.13
CA ILE A 27 -31.10 12.77 -0.24
C ILE A 27 -30.66 13.96 -1.10
N VAL A 28 -31.35 15.09 -1.04
CA VAL A 28 -31.00 16.31 -1.78
C VAL A 28 -29.65 16.88 -1.31
N GLY A 29 -29.39 16.88 0.00
CA GLY A 29 -28.11 17.31 0.57
C GLY A 29 -26.93 16.47 0.12
N LEU A 30 -27.08 15.15 0.08
CA LEU A 30 -26.06 14.22 -0.43
C LEU A 30 -25.79 14.42 -1.94
N LEU A 31 -26.83 14.67 -2.72
CA LEU A 31 -26.69 14.92 -4.16
C LEU A 31 -25.92 16.23 -4.44
N CYS A 32 -26.15 17.27 -3.64
CA CYS A 32 -25.40 18.53 -3.74
C CYS A 32 -23.91 18.36 -3.41
N ILE A 33 -23.56 17.53 -2.41
CA ILE A 33 -22.17 17.26 -2.05
C ILE A 33 -21.44 16.56 -3.20
N VAL A 34 -22.06 15.57 -3.84
CA VAL A 34 -21.47 14.85 -4.99
C VAL A 34 -21.24 15.78 -6.18
N LEU A 35 -22.13 16.73 -6.43
CA LEU A 35 -21.97 17.71 -7.53
C LEU A 35 -20.84 18.70 -7.26
N VAL A 36 -20.66 19.14 -6.02
CA VAL A 36 -19.58 20.08 -5.65
C VAL A 36 -18.21 19.39 -5.71
N THR A 37 -18.09 18.16 -5.17
CA THR A 37 -16.82 17.39 -5.21
C THR A 37 -16.47 16.95 -6.63
N GLY A 38 -17.43 16.52 -7.43
CA GLY A 38 -17.22 16.18 -8.84
C GLY A 38 -16.79 17.39 -9.69
N GLY A 39 -17.30 18.58 -9.40
CA GLY A 39 -16.90 19.84 -10.05
C GLY A 39 -15.45 20.22 -9.78
N ILE A 40 -14.99 20.05 -8.54
CA ILE A 40 -13.60 20.38 -8.13
C ILE A 40 -12.60 19.44 -8.81
N ILE A 41 -12.90 18.15 -8.92
CA ILE A 41 -12.03 17.17 -9.60
C ILE A 41 -11.94 17.47 -11.09
N PHE A 42 -13.03 17.91 -11.74
CA PHE A 42 -13.03 18.23 -13.15
C PHE A 42 -12.27 19.52 -13.48
N PHE A 43 -12.27 20.52 -12.59
CA PHE A 43 -11.52 21.76 -12.77
C PHE A 43 -10.00 21.58 -12.54
N ASN A 44 -9.59 20.74 -11.59
CA ASN A 44 -8.17 20.50 -11.34
C ASN A 44 -7.48 19.68 -12.45
N ASN A 45 -8.22 18.88 -13.21
CA ASN A 45 -7.66 18.08 -14.30
C ASN A 45 -7.48 18.84 -15.62
N LYS A 46 -8.01 20.05 -15.76
CA LYS A 46 -7.83 20.90 -16.97
C LYS A 46 -6.64 21.86 -16.90
N ASN A 47 -6.00 22.06 -15.75
CA ASN A 47 -4.88 23.00 -15.61
C ASN A 47 -3.47 22.36 -15.69
N GLY A 48 -3.38 21.12 -16.13
CA GLY A 48 -2.12 20.35 -16.24
C GLY A 48 -1.48 20.31 -17.62
N GLN A 49 -1.75 21.27 -18.52
CA GLN A 49 -0.99 21.37 -19.78
C GLN A 49 -0.71 22.83 -20.16
N ASN A 50 0.59 23.07 -20.40
CA ASN A 50 1.23 24.27 -20.97
C ASN A 50 1.58 25.41 -20.00
N GLN A 51 2.88 25.48 -19.69
CA GLN A 51 3.63 26.73 -20.01
C GLN A 51 5.15 26.49 -19.92
N ASN A 52 5.76 26.21 -21.06
CA ASN A 52 7.13 26.62 -21.36
C ASN A 52 7.11 28.13 -21.55
N ASN A 53 7.71 28.88 -20.65
CA ASN A 53 8.06 30.28 -20.94
C ASN A 53 9.45 30.60 -20.37
N LYS A 54 10.37 30.75 -21.31
CA LYS A 54 11.64 31.42 -21.30
C LYS A 54 11.49 32.81 -20.70
N LYS A 55 12.19 33.13 -19.61
CA LYS A 55 12.32 34.51 -19.13
C LYS A 55 13.78 34.93 -19.09
N VAL A 56 14.06 35.85 -19.97
CA VAL A 56 15.28 36.70 -20.05
C VAL A 56 15.40 37.53 -18.79
N ILE A 57 16.59 37.61 -18.21
CA ILE A 57 16.92 38.46 -17.09
C ILE A 57 17.72 39.63 -17.62
N ASP A 58 17.18 40.84 -17.45
CA ASP A 58 17.92 42.07 -17.58
C ASP A 58 18.29 42.64 -16.21
N SER A 59 19.56 42.82 -16.06
CA SER A 59 20.37 43.96 -15.61
C SER A 59 20.11 44.68 -14.29
N ALA A 60 21.21 44.76 -13.55
CA ALA A 60 21.92 45.92 -12.98
C ALA A 60 21.60 46.36 -11.56
N SER A 61 22.63 46.29 -10.68
CA SER A 61 23.36 47.41 -10.09
C SER A 61 24.49 46.92 -9.17
N ILE A 62 25.71 47.12 -9.51
CA ILE A 62 26.77 48.01 -9.08
C ILE A 62 26.91 48.19 -7.55
N VAL A 63 28.03 47.71 -6.96
CA VAL A 63 28.95 48.44 -6.10
C VAL A 63 30.37 47.83 -6.16
N LYS A 64 31.36 48.69 -6.35
CA LYS A 64 32.82 48.59 -6.42
C LYS A 64 33.42 48.05 -5.12
N LYS A 65 34.59 47.40 -5.10
CA LYS A 65 36.01 47.69 -5.30
C LYS A 65 36.81 46.76 -4.39
N ASP A 66 37.87 46.14 -4.65
CA ASP A 66 39.20 46.45 -5.05
C ASP A 66 40.00 45.14 -5.32
N SER A 67 40.69 45.23 -6.41
CA SER A 67 42.03 44.78 -6.84
C SER A 67 42.77 43.56 -6.28
N VAL A 68 43.42 42.91 -7.28
CA VAL A 68 44.74 42.24 -7.37
C VAL A 68 44.71 40.70 -7.41
N GLY A 69 45.23 40.21 -8.56
CA GLY A 69 45.75 38.86 -8.67
C GLY A 69 45.39 38.14 -9.99
N ILE A 70 46.17 38.42 -11.06
CA ILE A 70 46.15 37.68 -12.32
C ILE A 70 46.75 36.30 -12.05
N VAL A 71 45.97 35.22 -12.20
CA VAL A 71 46.47 33.91 -12.59
C VAL A 71 45.59 33.40 -13.72
N LYS A 72 46.20 33.37 -14.91
CA LYS A 72 45.65 32.62 -16.04
C LYS A 72 45.78 31.12 -15.72
N ASP A 73 44.67 30.46 -15.42
CA ASP A 73 44.57 29.03 -15.66
C ASP A 73 43.33 28.78 -16.48
N SER A 74 43.61 28.31 -17.67
CA SER A 74 42.63 27.81 -18.64
C SER A 74 41.99 26.55 -18.03
N ALA A 75 40.96 26.72 -17.21
CA ALA A 75 40.12 25.61 -16.85
C ALA A 75 39.38 25.14 -18.11
N LYS A 76 39.84 24.02 -18.66
CA LYS A 76 39.08 23.20 -19.59
C LYS A 76 37.70 23.01 -18.93
N ILE A 77 36.68 23.53 -19.60
CA ILE A 77 35.31 23.07 -19.39
C ILE A 77 35.37 21.57 -19.69
N ALA A 78 35.41 20.77 -18.63
CA ALA A 78 35.17 19.36 -18.74
C ALA A 78 33.75 19.22 -19.31
N ASP A 79 33.68 18.72 -20.53
CA ASP A 79 32.45 18.22 -21.12
C ASP A 79 31.94 17.16 -20.14
N TYR A 80 30.91 17.48 -19.38
CA TYR A 80 30.17 16.50 -18.62
C TYR A 80 29.45 15.66 -19.68
N ASN A 81 30.09 14.63 -20.17
CA ASN A 81 29.43 13.52 -20.78
C ASN A 81 28.46 13.03 -19.66
N GLU A 82 27.18 13.14 -19.91
CA GLU A 82 26.18 12.37 -19.18
C GLU A 82 26.66 10.92 -19.31
N GLU A 83 27.26 10.37 -18.26
CA GLU A 83 27.52 8.93 -18.18
C GLU A 83 26.13 8.30 -18.33
N GLU A 84 25.88 7.69 -19.47
CA GLU A 84 24.73 6.81 -19.64
C GLU A 84 24.83 5.80 -18.49
N GLY A 85 23.99 5.97 -17.48
CA GLY A 85 23.98 5.10 -16.30
C GLY A 85 23.88 3.65 -16.75
N SER A 86 24.51 2.75 -16.03
CA SER A 86 24.44 1.30 -16.31
C SER A 86 22.98 0.90 -16.54
N PRO A 87 22.67 0.16 -17.64
CA PRO A 87 21.31 -0.34 -17.88
C PRO A 87 20.86 -1.39 -16.84
N TYR A 88 21.71 -1.68 -15.87
CA TYR A 88 21.49 -2.65 -14.81
C TYR A 88 21.42 -1.96 -13.46
N SER A 89 20.37 -2.30 -12.70
CA SER A 89 20.17 -1.83 -11.33
C SER A 89 20.68 -2.86 -10.32
N GLU A 90 21.30 -2.41 -9.24
CA GLU A 90 21.74 -3.28 -8.15
C GLU A 90 20.58 -3.61 -7.21
N TYR A 91 20.33 -4.90 -7.00
CA TYR A 91 19.35 -5.46 -6.09
C TYR A 91 20.00 -6.38 -5.06
N VAL A 92 19.27 -6.64 -3.98
CA VAL A 92 19.69 -7.56 -2.91
C VAL A 92 18.62 -8.63 -2.71
N LEU A 93 19.06 -9.88 -2.54
CA LEU A 93 18.16 -10.99 -2.21
C LEU A 93 17.61 -10.83 -0.80
N ILE A 94 16.28 -10.81 -0.67
CA ILE A 94 15.56 -10.73 0.60
C ILE A 94 14.81 -12.03 0.97
N SER A 95 14.85 -13.04 0.13
CA SER A 95 14.47 -14.42 0.46
C SER A 95 15.57 -15.15 1.22
N ASN A 96 15.24 -16.21 1.93
CA ASN A 96 16.22 -16.98 2.73
C ASN A 96 17.38 -17.48 1.87
N SER A 97 17.08 -18.18 0.78
CA SER A 97 18.09 -18.58 -0.20
C SER A 97 17.42 -19.05 -1.50
N ILE A 98 18.19 -18.97 -2.61
CA ILE A 98 17.80 -19.52 -3.92
C ILE A 98 18.93 -20.37 -4.43
N ASN A 99 18.63 -21.63 -4.80
CA ASN A 99 19.61 -22.52 -5.45
C ASN A 99 19.57 -22.28 -6.96
N LEU A 100 20.71 -21.92 -7.54
CA LEU A 100 20.98 -21.88 -8.96
C LEU A 100 21.78 -23.11 -9.39
N PRO A 101 21.89 -23.42 -10.67
CA PRO A 101 22.69 -24.56 -11.15
C PRO A 101 24.12 -24.57 -10.63
N ASP A 102 24.74 -23.41 -10.59
CA ASP A 102 26.19 -23.24 -10.32
C ASP A 102 26.46 -22.56 -8.97
N LYS A 103 25.46 -21.95 -8.31
CA LYS A 103 25.63 -21.17 -7.09
C LYS A 103 24.37 -21.15 -6.24
N LYS A 104 24.54 -21.06 -4.93
CA LYS A 104 23.46 -20.71 -4.00
C LYS A 104 23.55 -19.23 -3.68
N LEU A 105 22.45 -18.50 -3.87
CA LEU A 105 22.26 -17.15 -3.35
C LEU A 105 21.69 -17.22 -1.95
N ASN A 106 22.17 -16.38 -1.06
CA ASN A 106 21.71 -16.26 0.32
C ASN A 106 21.12 -14.87 0.58
N PHE A 107 20.34 -14.73 1.65
CA PHE A 107 19.86 -13.43 2.09
C PHE A 107 21.01 -12.42 2.19
N GLY A 108 20.84 -11.25 1.59
CA GLY A 108 21.84 -10.19 1.55
C GLY A 108 22.80 -10.24 0.36
N ASP A 109 22.77 -11.30 -0.47
CA ASP A 109 23.60 -11.36 -1.67
C ASP A 109 23.13 -10.32 -2.69
N LYS A 110 24.09 -9.59 -3.24
CA LYS A 110 23.87 -8.59 -4.29
C LYS A 110 23.78 -9.25 -5.66
N VAL A 111 22.92 -8.70 -6.48
CA VAL A 111 22.70 -9.11 -7.88
C VAL A 111 22.46 -7.87 -8.74
N PHE A 112 22.61 -8.02 -10.06
CA PHE A 112 22.32 -7.00 -11.04
C PHE A 112 21.07 -7.38 -11.83
N VAL A 113 20.17 -6.46 -12.04
CA VAL A 113 18.87 -6.68 -12.69
C VAL A 113 18.81 -5.85 -13.97
N ASP A 114 18.46 -6.50 -15.07
CA ASP A 114 18.09 -5.82 -16.31
C ASP A 114 16.61 -5.41 -16.22
N ASP A 115 16.38 -4.16 -15.82
CA ASP A 115 15.02 -3.65 -15.64
C ASP A 115 14.26 -3.56 -16.98
N SER A 116 14.97 -3.43 -18.12
CA SER A 116 14.35 -3.40 -19.45
C SER A 116 13.76 -4.74 -19.87
N LYS A 117 14.28 -5.85 -19.36
CA LYS A 117 13.81 -7.22 -19.61
C LYS A 117 13.00 -7.80 -18.45
N SER A 118 12.89 -7.06 -17.37
CA SER A 118 12.15 -7.45 -16.17
C SER A 118 10.69 -6.95 -16.21
N ASN A 119 9.83 -7.54 -15.39
CA ASN A 119 8.47 -7.09 -15.20
C ASN A 119 8.09 -7.19 -13.72
N GLU A 120 6.84 -6.90 -13.40
CA GLU A 120 6.35 -6.91 -12.02
C GLU A 120 6.47 -8.27 -11.31
N THR A 121 6.40 -9.38 -12.02
CA THR A 121 6.46 -10.73 -11.46
C THR A 121 7.82 -11.38 -11.56
N THR A 122 8.62 -10.96 -12.53
CA THR A 122 9.87 -11.64 -12.92
C THR A 122 10.99 -10.63 -13.12
N LYS A 123 12.13 -10.85 -12.48
CA LYS A 123 13.37 -10.14 -12.69
C LYS A 123 14.35 -10.98 -13.51
N ILE A 124 15.03 -10.33 -14.47
CA ILE A 124 16.17 -10.94 -15.16
C ILE A 124 17.43 -10.54 -14.42
N VAL A 125 18.05 -11.52 -13.76
CA VAL A 125 19.08 -11.34 -12.75
C VAL A 125 20.42 -11.87 -13.24
N TYR A 126 21.48 -11.11 -13.00
CA TYR A 126 22.87 -11.48 -13.23
C TYR A 126 23.63 -11.53 -11.89
N LEU A 127 24.54 -12.49 -11.74
CA LEU A 127 25.32 -12.66 -10.51
C LEU A 127 26.52 -11.71 -10.42
N LYS A 128 26.92 -11.14 -11.54
CA LYS A 128 27.97 -10.13 -11.68
C LYS A 128 27.48 -9.03 -12.59
N ASP A 129 28.06 -7.86 -12.48
CA ASP A 129 27.75 -6.74 -13.36
C ASP A 129 28.02 -7.12 -14.82
N PRO A 130 27.00 -7.18 -15.69
CA PRO A 130 27.15 -7.57 -17.07
C PRO A 130 27.93 -6.55 -17.89
N THR A 131 28.12 -5.31 -17.43
CA THR A 131 28.99 -4.32 -18.08
C THR A 131 30.44 -4.65 -17.90
N VAL A 132 30.79 -5.38 -16.83
CA VAL A 132 32.17 -5.82 -16.54
C VAL A 132 32.40 -7.27 -16.99
N ASP A 133 31.42 -8.16 -16.79
CA ASP A 133 31.47 -9.57 -17.19
C ASP A 133 30.37 -9.87 -18.21
N VAL A 134 30.68 -9.59 -19.51
CA VAL A 134 29.73 -9.76 -20.63
C VAL A 134 29.24 -11.21 -20.83
N ASN A 135 29.91 -12.19 -20.23
CA ASN A 135 29.55 -13.60 -20.29
C ASN A 135 28.78 -14.03 -18.99
N SER A 136 28.42 -13.09 -18.12
CA SER A 136 27.65 -13.40 -16.90
C SER A 136 26.33 -14.06 -17.27
N PRO A 137 26.03 -15.27 -16.75
CA PRO A 137 24.75 -15.92 -17.02
C PRO A 137 23.59 -15.13 -16.42
N SER A 138 22.46 -15.09 -17.14
CA SER A 138 21.23 -14.50 -16.65
C SER A 138 20.26 -15.56 -16.16
N TYR A 139 19.47 -15.21 -15.15
CA TYR A 139 18.45 -16.08 -14.54
C TYR A 139 17.12 -15.33 -14.45
N SER A 140 16.04 -16.04 -14.78
CA SER A 140 14.67 -15.50 -14.58
C SER A 140 14.20 -15.88 -13.19
N MET A 141 13.90 -14.90 -12.35
CA MET A 141 13.56 -15.10 -10.93
C MET A 141 12.33 -14.29 -10.51
N ASN A 142 11.66 -14.75 -9.46
CA ASN A 142 10.52 -14.03 -8.89
C ASN A 142 10.95 -12.65 -8.36
N SER A 143 10.28 -11.58 -8.79
CA SER A 143 10.57 -10.21 -8.40
C SER A 143 10.38 -9.96 -6.89
N GLY A 144 9.48 -10.70 -6.24
CA GLY A 144 9.25 -10.61 -4.78
C GLY A 144 10.46 -11.03 -3.94
N ALA A 145 11.41 -11.77 -4.53
CA ALA A 145 12.62 -12.23 -3.83
C ALA A 145 13.69 -11.14 -3.67
N PHE A 146 13.56 -9.99 -4.31
CA PHE A 146 14.60 -8.97 -4.37
C PHE A 146 14.07 -7.58 -4.00
N ILE A 147 14.95 -6.74 -3.45
CA ILE A 147 14.72 -5.33 -3.20
C ILE A 147 15.89 -4.51 -3.77
N GLU A 148 15.64 -3.27 -4.14
CA GLU A 148 16.68 -2.33 -4.60
C GLU A 148 17.74 -2.19 -3.50
N SER A 149 19.02 -2.19 -3.89
CA SER A 149 20.16 -2.19 -2.95
C SER A 149 20.11 -1.01 -1.97
N TYR A 150 19.68 0.17 -2.41
CA TYR A 150 19.59 1.36 -1.56
C TYR A 150 18.50 1.26 -0.45
N ARG A 151 17.52 0.34 -0.60
CA ARG A 151 16.46 0.10 0.38
C ARG A 151 16.78 -1.07 1.33
N PHE A 152 17.87 -1.78 1.11
CA PHE A 152 18.14 -3.00 1.87
C PHE A 152 18.37 -2.75 3.37
N ASP A 153 19.06 -1.66 3.74
CA ASP A 153 19.26 -1.33 5.14
C ASP A 153 17.96 -0.93 5.84
N GLU A 154 17.10 -0.17 5.17
CA GLU A 154 15.74 0.12 5.63
C GLU A 154 14.95 -1.17 5.86
N TYR A 155 14.94 -2.07 4.88
CA TYR A 155 14.28 -3.37 4.97
C TYR A 155 14.79 -4.18 6.16
N LYS A 156 16.09 -4.32 6.30
CA LYS A 156 16.72 -5.08 7.37
C LYS A 156 16.39 -4.51 8.77
N ASN A 157 16.42 -3.19 8.90
CA ASN A 157 16.14 -2.53 10.17
C ASN A 157 14.67 -2.65 10.56
N ASN A 158 13.73 -2.45 9.62
CA ASN A 158 12.30 -2.54 9.88
C ASN A 158 11.87 -3.96 10.26
N PHE A 159 12.44 -4.99 9.66
CA PHE A 159 11.99 -6.38 9.85
C PHE A 159 12.96 -7.27 10.64
N SER A 160 13.76 -6.68 11.51
CA SER A 160 14.69 -7.42 12.38
C SER A 160 13.99 -8.11 13.56
N LEU A 161 12.85 -7.60 14.00
CA LEU A 161 12.14 -8.04 15.20
C LEU A 161 10.99 -9.00 14.87
N SER A 162 10.85 -10.11 15.61
CA SER A 162 9.65 -10.95 15.54
C SER A 162 8.45 -10.20 16.17
N PRO A 163 7.22 -10.28 15.56
CA PRO A 163 6.82 -11.18 14.46
C PRO A 163 7.08 -10.65 13.06
N PHE A 164 7.64 -9.45 12.88
CA PHE A 164 7.85 -8.86 11.56
C PHE A 164 8.91 -9.61 10.75
N SER A 165 9.95 -10.15 11.43
CA SER A 165 10.99 -10.98 10.78
C SER A 165 10.42 -12.22 10.08
N ASP A 166 9.28 -12.72 10.55
CA ASP A 166 8.66 -13.95 10.07
C ASP A 166 7.70 -13.72 8.88
N LEU A 167 7.45 -12.44 8.52
CA LEU A 167 6.62 -12.08 7.38
C LEU A 167 7.27 -12.51 6.06
N ALA A 168 6.45 -12.89 5.09
CA ALA A 168 6.91 -13.20 3.74
C ALA A 168 7.59 -11.96 3.09
N PRO A 169 8.63 -12.14 2.27
CA PRO A 169 9.34 -11.03 1.63
C PRO A 169 8.42 -10.07 0.85
N ASP A 170 7.42 -10.60 0.16
CA ASP A 170 6.47 -9.82 -0.61
C ASP A 170 5.59 -8.93 0.28
N VAL A 171 5.12 -9.46 1.41
CA VAL A 171 4.40 -8.70 2.45
C VAL A 171 5.28 -7.57 3.00
N LYS A 172 6.54 -7.84 3.33
CA LYS A 172 7.50 -6.83 3.81
C LYS A 172 7.71 -5.71 2.79
N LYS A 173 7.83 -6.04 1.50
CA LYS A 173 7.92 -5.04 0.42
C LYS A 173 6.66 -4.19 0.34
N THR A 174 5.48 -4.79 0.43
CA THR A 174 4.20 -4.06 0.45
C THR A 174 4.14 -3.09 1.63
N ILE A 175 4.57 -3.51 2.83
CA ILE A 175 4.65 -2.64 4.02
C ILE A 175 5.59 -1.44 3.77
N LEU A 176 6.78 -1.69 3.22
CA LEU A 176 7.72 -0.61 2.89
C LEU A 176 7.18 0.35 1.83
N ALA A 177 6.42 -0.14 0.84
CA ALA A 177 5.81 0.72 -0.17
C ALA A 177 4.75 1.66 0.44
N GLU A 178 4.11 1.25 1.53
CA GLU A 178 3.05 1.96 2.22
C GLU A 178 3.53 2.84 3.41
N HIS A 179 4.84 3.03 3.57
CA HIS A 179 5.41 3.77 4.70
C HIS A 179 4.99 5.24 4.74
N TYR A 180 4.65 5.84 3.60
CA TYR A 180 4.28 7.24 3.51
C TYR A 180 2.80 7.41 3.12
N ASP A 181 2.06 8.21 3.91
CA ASP A 181 0.67 8.55 3.62
C ASP A 181 0.31 9.94 4.14
N ASN A 182 -0.18 10.81 3.24
CA ASN A 182 -0.67 12.17 3.54
C ASN A 182 0.28 13.00 4.43
N GLY A 183 1.57 13.06 4.10
CA GLY A 183 2.56 13.84 4.85
C GLY A 183 2.99 13.21 6.16
N ASN A 184 2.76 11.91 6.36
CA ASN A 184 3.19 11.17 7.54
C ASN A 184 3.99 9.95 7.13
N ASP A 185 5.13 9.74 7.81
CA ASP A 185 5.92 8.53 7.73
C ASP A 185 5.46 7.53 8.78
N TYR A 186 5.26 6.28 8.37
CA TYR A 186 4.85 5.18 9.23
C TYR A 186 5.87 4.05 9.14
N THR A 187 6.24 3.48 10.26
CA THR A 187 7.17 2.35 10.33
C THR A 187 6.62 1.25 11.24
N VAL A 188 7.09 0.03 11.04
CA VAL A 188 6.81 -1.02 12.02
C VAL A 188 7.60 -0.74 13.30
N THR A 189 6.99 -1.03 14.43
CA THR A 189 7.61 -0.74 15.73
C THR A 189 8.88 -1.56 15.97
N GLN A 190 9.87 -0.94 16.61
CA GLN A 190 11.08 -1.62 17.10
C GLN A 190 10.96 -2.02 18.59
N ASN A 191 9.80 -1.84 19.21
CA ASN A 191 9.53 -2.27 20.58
C ASN A 191 8.92 -3.68 20.58
N ALA A 192 9.57 -4.64 21.23
CA ALA A 192 9.17 -6.05 21.23
C ALA A 192 7.78 -6.30 21.84
N GLU A 193 7.39 -5.56 22.88
CA GLU A 193 6.06 -5.72 23.49
C GLU A 193 4.98 -5.12 22.59
N ARG A 194 5.24 -3.99 21.99
CA ARG A 194 4.36 -3.35 21.00
C ARG A 194 4.15 -4.22 19.77
N ALA A 195 5.22 -4.86 19.28
CA ALA A 195 5.20 -5.72 18.10
C ALA A 195 4.18 -6.87 18.22
N LYS A 196 4.04 -7.45 19.41
CA LYS A 196 3.09 -8.55 19.70
C LYS A 196 1.63 -8.15 19.48
N SER A 197 1.31 -6.87 19.64
CA SER A 197 -0.04 -6.33 19.46
C SER A 197 -0.19 -5.51 18.16
N SER A 198 0.80 -5.55 17.30
CA SER A 198 0.82 -4.81 16.03
C SER A 198 0.72 -5.70 14.79
N VAL A 199 0.66 -7.03 14.95
CA VAL A 199 0.49 -7.98 13.84
C VAL A 199 -0.57 -9.00 14.21
N ALA A 200 -1.44 -9.30 13.25
CA ALA A 200 -2.43 -10.38 13.35
C ALA A 200 -2.47 -11.16 12.03
N PHE A 201 -2.80 -12.45 12.12
CA PHE A 201 -2.87 -13.34 10.99
C PHE A 201 -4.25 -14.02 10.92
N GLY A 202 -4.76 -14.21 9.72
CA GLY A 202 -6.03 -14.88 9.46
C GLY A 202 -6.23 -15.14 7.97
N ASP A 203 -7.38 -15.68 7.63
CA ASP A 203 -7.94 -15.73 6.28
C ASP A 203 -9.08 -14.68 6.27
N PHE A 204 -8.67 -13.41 6.15
CA PHE A 204 -9.58 -12.29 6.43
C PHE A 204 -10.57 -12.04 5.28
N ASP A 205 -10.18 -12.28 4.02
CA ASP A 205 -11.08 -12.17 2.86
C ASP A 205 -11.82 -13.47 2.55
N GLY A 206 -11.40 -14.58 3.18
CA GLY A 206 -12.05 -15.90 3.09
C GLY A 206 -11.71 -16.66 1.81
N ASP A 207 -10.57 -16.39 1.19
CA ASP A 207 -10.10 -17.06 -0.03
C ASP A 207 -9.29 -18.35 0.24
N GLY A 208 -9.01 -18.65 1.50
CA GLY A 208 -8.25 -19.81 1.99
C GLY A 208 -6.74 -19.56 2.05
N LEU A 209 -6.25 -18.36 1.77
CA LEU A 209 -4.85 -17.99 1.95
C LEU A 209 -4.67 -17.26 3.28
N LYS A 210 -3.41 -17.19 3.73
CA LYS A 210 -3.07 -16.50 4.98
C LYS A 210 -2.80 -15.04 4.68
N ASP A 211 -3.61 -14.16 5.29
CA ASP A 211 -3.48 -12.71 5.25
C ASP A 211 -2.76 -12.18 6.49
N VAL A 212 -2.36 -10.93 6.42
CA VAL A 212 -1.67 -10.22 7.49
C VAL A 212 -2.34 -8.87 7.73
N ALA A 213 -2.68 -8.60 8.99
CA ALA A 213 -2.99 -7.25 9.44
C ALA A 213 -1.80 -6.69 10.21
N ILE A 214 -1.44 -5.45 9.96
CA ILE A 214 -0.29 -4.82 10.57
C ILE A 214 -0.57 -3.37 10.96
N LEU A 215 -0.12 -2.96 12.14
CA LEU A 215 -0.08 -1.57 12.56
C LEU A 215 1.32 -1.01 12.33
N MET A 216 1.36 0.12 11.64
CA MET A 216 2.56 0.93 11.45
C MET A 216 2.41 2.21 12.29
N ASP A 217 3.43 2.53 13.06
CA ASP A 217 3.42 3.68 13.97
C ASP A 217 4.10 4.90 13.33
N ASN A 218 3.49 6.08 13.50
CA ASN A 218 4.22 7.34 13.39
C ASN A 218 4.61 7.78 14.82
N ASN A 219 5.89 7.71 15.12
CA ASN A 219 6.37 7.94 16.47
C ASN A 219 6.37 9.44 16.88
N GLU A 220 6.44 10.35 15.91
CA GLU A 220 6.44 11.79 16.18
C GLU A 220 5.05 12.26 16.61
N LYS A 221 3.99 11.79 15.94
CA LYS A 221 2.61 12.24 16.14
C LYS A 221 1.77 11.32 17.03
N GLN A 222 2.34 10.21 17.52
CA GLN A 222 1.63 9.20 18.35
C GLN A 222 0.36 8.63 17.68
N ILE A 223 0.34 8.59 16.37
CA ILE A 223 -0.73 8.01 15.55
C ILE A 223 -0.27 6.69 14.93
N CYS A 224 -1.21 5.90 14.41
CA CYS A 224 -0.86 4.69 13.67
C CYS A 224 -1.72 4.51 12.41
N ARG A 225 -1.25 3.65 11.52
CA ARG A 225 -1.94 3.21 10.32
C ARG A 225 -2.07 1.70 10.31
N LEU A 226 -3.28 1.20 10.13
CA LEU A 226 -3.56 -0.22 9.94
C LEU A 226 -3.53 -0.53 8.45
N LEU A 227 -2.85 -1.61 8.08
CA LEU A 227 -2.96 -2.24 6.78
C LEU A 227 -3.48 -3.66 6.96
N ILE A 228 -4.40 -4.10 6.10
CA ILE A 228 -4.70 -5.51 5.88
C ILE A 228 -4.16 -5.87 4.51
N ILE A 229 -3.21 -6.79 4.48
CA ILE A 229 -2.50 -7.24 3.30
C ILE A 229 -2.96 -8.65 2.97
N CYS A 230 -3.65 -8.80 1.84
CA CYS A 230 -4.11 -10.08 1.32
C CYS A 230 -3.19 -10.56 0.20
N THR A 231 -3.23 -11.85 -0.07
CA THR A 231 -2.49 -12.48 -1.16
C THR A 231 -3.43 -12.79 -2.31
N ASN A 232 -3.19 -12.22 -3.48
CA ASN A 232 -3.97 -12.56 -4.66
C ASN A 232 -3.77 -14.02 -5.04
N LYS A 233 -4.85 -14.77 -5.15
CA LYS A 233 -4.83 -16.22 -5.36
C LYS A 233 -4.21 -16.65 -6.69
N GLU A 234 -4.37 -15.84 -7.73
CA GLU A 234 -3.88 -16.14 -9.08
C GLU A 234 -2.41 -15.73 -9.24
N THR A 235 -2.08 -14.50 -8.89
CA THR A 235 -0.74 -13.93 -9.10
C THR A 235 0.24 -14.26 -7.97
N LYS A 236 -0.26 -14.73 -6.82
CA LYS A 236 0.50 -14.96 -5.57
C LYS A 236 1.20 -13.70 -5.03
N LYS A 237 0.78 -12.52 -5.47
CA LYS A 237 1.30 -11.24 -4.98
C LYS A 237 0.50 -10.72 -3.79
N SER A 238 1.20 -10.12 -2.86
CA SER A 238 0.60 -9.37 -1.77
C SER A 238 0.08 -8.00 -2.25
N TYR A 239 -1.08 -7.58 -1.73
CA TYR A 239 -1.67 -6.28 -2.00
C TYR A 239 -2.37 -5.74 -0.76
N VAL A 240 -2.48 -4.41 -0.64
CA VAL A 240 -3.24 -3.79 0.44
C VAL A 240 -4.73 -3.85 0.12
N ALA A 241 -5.45 -4.65 0.88
CA ALA A 241 -6.91 -4.81 0.75
C ALA A 241 -7.68 -3.80 1.61
N PHE A 242 -7.03 -3.25 2.65
CA PHE A 242 -7.61 -2.26 3.53
C PHE A 242 -6.51 -1.41 4.17
N ALA A 243 -6.73 -0.09 4.28
CA ALA A 243 -5.85 0.82 4.98
C ALA A 243 -6.67 1.88 5.73
N GLU A 244 -6.39 2.08 7.01
CA GLU A 244 -7.06 3.06 7.84
C GLU A 244 -6.07 3.72 8.82
N ARG A 245 -6.26 5.03 9.06
CA ARG A 245 -5.46 5.81 10.02
C ARG A 245 -6.23 6.01 11.30
N TYR A 246 -5.51 5.92 12.42
CA TYR A 246 -6.05 6.19 13.74
C TYR A 246 -5.27 7.32 14.41
N SER A 247 -5.99 8.15 15.14
CA SER A 247 -5.44 9.30 15.88
C SER A 247 -4.72 8.90 17.18
N ASP A 248 -4.55 7.61 17.42
CA ASP A 248 -3.87 7.04 18.58
C ASP A 248 -3.14 5.75 18.20
N LYS A 249 -2.28 5.24 19.10
CA LYS A 249 -1.60 3.94 18.97
C LYS A 249 -2.53 2.80 19.34
N MET A 250 -3.11 2.20 18.32
CA MET A 250 -4.02 1.06 18.47
C MET A 250 -3.26 -0.25 18.75
N LYS A 251 -4.00 -1.27 19.21
CA LYS A 251 -3.59 -2.68 19.28
C LYS A 251 -4.51 -3.50 18.40
N ILE A 252 -4.00 -4.59 17.82
CA ILE A 252 -4.82 -5.51 17.02
C ILE A 252 -4.70 -6.94 17.51
N ASN A 253 -5.81 -7.67 17.34
CA ASN A 253 -5.88 -9.12 17.50
C ASN A 253 -6.80 -9.70 16.44
N SER A 254 -6.52 -10.89 15.95
CA SER A 254 -7.45 -11.61 15.07
C SER A 254 -8.47 -12.39 15.87
N PHE A 255 -9.65 -12.55 15.30
CA PHE A 255 -10.67 -13.51 15.75
C PHE A 255 -11.08 -14.43 14.61
N LYS A 256 -11.64 -15.57 14.93
CA LYS A 256 -12.05 -16.57 13.96
C LYS A 256 -13.50 -16.36 13.52
N LYS A 257 -13.81 -16.86 12.33
CA LYS A 257 -15.20 -17.05 11.87
C LYS A 257 -16.06 -17.63 12.99
N ASN A 258 -17.29 -17.18 13.10
CA ASN A 258 -18.26 -17.47 14.15
C ASN A 258 -17.95 -16.86 15.53
N ALA A 259 -16.94 -16.01 15.67
CA ALA A 259 -16.84 -15.17 16.87
C ALA A 259 -18.05 -14.23 16.94
N LEU A 260 -18.53 -13.99 18.16
CA LEU A 260 -19.63 -13.06 18.40
C LEU A 260 -19.10 -11.62 18.37
N ILE A 261 -19.64 -10.81 17.48
CA ILE A 261 -19.30 -9.39 17.31
C ILE A 261 -20.57 -8.58 17.05
N PHE A 262 -20.53 -7.29 17.37
CA PHE A 262 -21.51 -6.34 16.86
C PHE A 262 -21.19 -6.03 15.37
N MET A 263 -22.25 -6.03 14.54
CA MET A 263 -22.17 -5.55 13.15
C MET A 263 -23.17 -4.40 12.96
N ASP A 264 -23.95 -4.40 11.89
CA ASP A 264 -24.96 -3.34 11.65
C ASP A 264 -26.22 -3.46 12.56
N THR A 265 -26.17 -4.29 13.57
CA THR A 265 -27.26 -4.56 14.52
C THR A 265 -26.80 -4.26 15.93
N GLU A 266 -27.75 -3.99 16.84
CA GLU A 266 -27.49 -3.82 18.28
C GLU A 266 -27.26 -5.16 19.01
N GLU A 267 -27.31 -6.28 18.30
CA GLU A 267 -27.13 -7.62 18.85
C GLU A 267 -25.81 -8.23 18.38
N LEU A 268 -25.21 -9.04 19.26
CA LEU A 268 -24.06 -9.86 18.92
C LEU A 268 -24.46 -10.95 17.92
N ILE A 269 -23.78 -10.97 16.79
CA ILE A 269 -23.98 -11.98 15.75
C ILE A 269 -22.68 -12.72 15.44
N ASN A 270 -22.80 -13.92 14.88
CA ASN A 270 -21.65 -14.69 14.45
C ASN A 270 -20.96 -14.04 13.25
N SER A 271 -19.68 -13.76 13.36
CA SER A 271 -18.88 -13.25 12.24
C SER A 271 -18.90 -14.24 11.07
N PRO A 272 -19.17 -13.79 9.83
CA PRO A 272 -19.17 -14.65 8.66
C PRO A 272 -17.77 -15.14 8.27
N LYS A 273 -16.71 -14.45 8.69
CA LYS A 273 -15.31 -14.73 8.36
C LYS A 273 -14.37 -14.49 9.56
N ASP A 274 -13.10 -14.84 9.39
CA ASP A 274 -12.04 -14.32 10.26
C ASP A 274 -12.02 -12.79 10.18
N GLY A 275 -11.61 -12.14 11.25
CA GLY A 275 -11.54 -10.68 11.28
C GLY A 275 -10.54 -10.17 12.31
N ILE A 276 -10.53 -8.86 12.51
CA ILE A 276 -9.56 -8.16 13.33
C ILE A 276 -10.31 -7.30 14.35
N ILE A 277 -9.94 -7.38 15.62
CA ILE A 277 -10.30 -6.38 16.63
C ILE A 277 -9.18 -5.35 16.68
N VAL A 278 -9.55 -4.08 16.50
CA VAL A 278 -8.70 -2.92 16.70
C VAL A 278 -9.11 -2.25 18.00
N LYS A 279 -8.17 -2.08 18.92
CA LYS A 279 -8.41 -1.49 20.26
C LYS A 279 -7.49 -0.30 20.48
N GLY A 280 -8.09 0.86 20.81
CA GLY A 280 -7.45 2.04 21.38
C GLY A 280 -7.88 2.26 22.83
N GLU A 281 -7.70 3.47 23.34
CA GLU A 281 -8.15 3.88 24.66
C GLU A 281 -9.69 3.98 24.69
N ASP A 282 -10.26 4.71 23.73
CA ASP A 282 -11.71 4.97 23.65
C ASP A 282 -12.40 4.31 22.44
N ILE A 283 -11.68 3.49 21.70
CA ILE A 283 -12.16 2.87 20.45
C ILE A 283 -11.96 1.37 20.49
N SER A 284 -13.03 0.64 20.18
CA SER A 284 -12.98 -0.81 19.90
C SER A 284 -13.75 -1.09 18.62
N LEU A 285 -13.08 -1.64 17.62
CA LEU A 285 -13.66 -1.92 16.30
C LEU A 285 -13.42 -3.38 15.93
N ALA A 286 -14.42 -4.01 15.30
CA ALA A 286 -14.22 -5.24 14.54
C ALA A 286 -14.13 -4.90 13.04
N ILE A 287 -13.14 -5.41 12.36
CA ILE A 287 -12.98 -5.26 10.91
C ILE A 287 -13.19 -6.62 10.27
N VAL A 288 -14.17 -6.70 9.35
CA VAL A 288 -14.58 -7.93 8.67
C VAL A 288 -14.74 -7.67 7.17
N TYR A 289 -14.41 -8.64 6.37
CA TYR A 289 -14.60 -8.58 4.91
C TYR A 289 -16.07 -8.84 4.54
N ASP A 290 -16.68 -7.89 3.85
CA ASP A 290 -18.00 -7.98 3.27
C ASP A 290 -17.89 -8.57 1.84
N SER A 291 -18.37 -9.79 1.65
CA SER A 291 -18.28 -10.49 0.38
C SER A 291 -19.15 -9.88 -0.71
N ASP A 292 -20.27 -9.25 -0.34
CA ASP A 292 -21.19 -8.64 -1.31
C ASP A 292 -20.62 -7.35 -1.87
N LEU A 293 -19.91 -6.59 -1.03
CA LEU A 293 -19.26 -5.35 -1.41
C LEU A 293 -17.79 -5.52 -1.81
N GLN A 294 -17.24 -6.71 -1.65
CA GLN A 294 -15.82 -7.04 -1.89
C GLN A 294 -14.84 -6.07 -1.21
N LYS A 295 -15.13 -5.70 0.05
CA LYS A 295 -14.31 -4.78 0.84
C LYS A 295 -14.41 -5.06 2.33
N PHE A 296 -13.42 -4.60 3.07
CA PHE A 296 -13.46 -4.59 4.53
C PHE A 296 -14.37 -3.49 5.06
N LYS A 297 -15.06 -3.79 6.16
CA LYS A 297 -15.90 -2.86 6.93
C LYS A 297 -15.48 -2.87 8.39
N SER A 298 -15.57 -1.71 9.01
CA SER A 298 -15.34 -1.51 10.45
C SER A 298 -16.67 -1.37 11.19
N PHE A 299 -16.81 -2.08 12.30
CA PHE A 299 -17.99 -2.09 13.14
C PHE A 299 -17.59 -1.76 14.57
N SER A 300 -18.28 -0.81 15.21
CA SER A 300 -18.05 -0.46 16.61
C SER A 300 -18.35 -1.64 17.52
N GLN A 301 -17.50 -1.85 18.53
CA GLN A 301 -17.68 -2.87 19.58
C GLN A 301 -17.83 -2.16 20.91
N GLU A 302 -18.82 -2.55 21.71
CA GLU A 302 -19.05 -2.03 23.07
C GLU A 302 -18.04 -2.57 24.09
#